data_305572e19896c192d64693e4fa24be69
#
_entry.id   305572e19896c192d64693e4fa24be69
#
_cell.length_a   1.000
_cell.length_b   1.000
_cell.length_c   1.000
_cell.angle_alpha   90.00
_cell.angle_beta   90.00
_cell.angle_gamma   90.00
#
_symmetry.space_group_name_H-M   'P 1'
#
loop_
_entity.id
_entity.type
_entity.pdbx_description
1 polymer ?
#
loop_
_entity_poly.entity_id
_entity_poly.type
_entity_poly.pdbx_seq_one_letter_code
_entity_poly.pdbx_strand_id
1 'polypeptide(L)'
;DENAKLHPDLQRHDGVLVNKKQDGYNGIWYMNQPLDNKYKFKYSGGLATYTAKHSPIAIYRKEVNKTFFCYGGTNAENSTLYHMVSYYDHETGEVPKPTLVLDKNTIDAHDNPIISIDKDGYIYLFSTSHGTSRPSYVHRSRKPYDIKSFEVVEANKLENGEKVPLDNFSYMQTWNVPDKG
;
A
#
# COMPACT_ATOMS: atom_id res chain seq x y z
N ASP A 1 -20.50 -18.49 8.09
CA ASP A 1 -20.35 -17.66 9.28
C ASP A 1 -20.94 -16.28 8.99
N GLU A 2 -22.15 -16.03 9.50
CA GLU A 2 -22.92 -14.80 9.24
C GLU A 2 -22.27 -13.51 9.82
N ASN A 3 -21.08 -13.62 10.36
CA ASN A 3 -20.36 -12.52 11.01
C ASN A 3 -19.28 -11.84 10.15
N ALA A 4 -19.22 -12.18 8.88
CA ALA A 4 -18.39 -11.43 7.94
C ALA A 4 -19.10 -10.15 7.42
N LYS A 5 -20.06 -9.60 8.19
CA LYS A 5 -20.52 -8.24 7.91
C LYS A 5 -19.34 -7.31 8.17
N LEU A 6 -18.84 -6.69 7.11
CA LEU A 6 -17.93 -5.57 7.18
C LEU A 6 -18.36 -4.66 8.32
N HIS A 7 -17.41 -4.31 9.18
CA HIS A 7 -17.65 -3.30 10.20
C HIS A 7 -18.25 -2.06 9.52
N PRO A 8 -19.22 -1.34 10.11
CA PRO A 8 -19.82 -0.15 9.49
C PRO A 8 -18.82 0.87 8.98
N ASP A 9 -17.62 0.93 9.60
CA ASP A 9 -16.51 1.80 9.19
C ASP A 9 -15.76 1.27 7.96
N LEU A 10 -16.08 0.08 7.48
CA LEU A 10 -15.52 -0.51 6.26
C LEU A 10 -16.26 -0.11 4.98
N GLN A 11 -17.23 0.78 5.07
CA GLN A 11 -17.85 1.32 3.87
C GLN A 11 -16.79 2.07 3.07
N ARG A 12 -16.64 1.70 1.81
CA ARG A 12 -15.78 2.43 0.87
C ARG A 12 -16.26 3.86 0.81
N HIS A 13 -15.50 4.76 1.41
CA HIS A 13 -15.70 6.17 1.26
C HIS A 13 -14.91 6.65 0.06
N ASP A 14 -15.54 7.28 -0.89
CA ASP A 14 -14.92 7.92 -2.06
C ASP A 14 -13.82 8.92 -1.66
N GLY A 15 -13.82 9.39 -0.42
CA GLY A 15 -12.83 10.31 0.14
C GLY A 15 -11.49 9.68 0.54
N VAL A 16 -11.32 8.36 0.43
CA VAL A 16 -10.09 7.66 0.85
C VAL A 16 -8.98 7.78 -0.19
N LEU A 17 -9.33 7.82 -1.47
CA LEU A 17 -8.38 7.97 -2.56
C LEU A 17 -7.95 9.44 -2.72
N VAL A 18 -6.73 9.78 -2.30
CA VAL A 18 -6.21 11.15 -2.39
C VAL A 18 -5.62 11.44 -3.75
N ASN A 19 -4.80 10.54 -4.29
CA ASN A 19 -4.25 10.57 -5.64
C ASN A 19 -3.56 11.89 -6.01
N LYS A 20 -2.71 12.41 -5.12
CA LYS A 20 -2.06 13.72 -5.24
C LYS A 20 -0.54 13.63 -5.12
N LYS A 21 0.18 14.39 -5.95
CA LYS A 21 1.63 14.58 -5.81
C LYS A 21 1.96 15.36 -4.54
N GLN A 22 3.05 14.97 -3.89
CA GLN A 22 3.53 15.57 -2.65
C GLN A 22 4.85 16.32 -2.88
N ASP A 23 5.07 17.38 -2.11
CA ASP A 23 6.32 18.15 -2.17
C ASP A 23 7.48 17.50 -1.42
N GLY A 24 7.23 16.46 -0.67
CA GLY A 24 8.21 15.68 0.04
C GLY A 24 7.78 14.24 0.14
N TYR A 25 8.63 13.39 0.70
CA TYR A 25 8.33 11.96 0.83
C TYR A 25 7.31 11.65 1.93
N ASN A 26 7.11 12.55 2.90
CA ASN A 26 6.19 12.38 4.03
C ASN A 26 6.42 11.07 4.79
N GLY A 27 7.59 10.49 4.63
CA GLY A 27 7.92 9.18 5.18
C GLY A 27 8.77 9.29 6.44
N ILE A 28 8.55 8.36 7.36
CA ILE A 28 9.41 8.13 8.49
C ILE A 28 10.22 6.87 8.19
N TRP A 29 11.40 7.04 7.64
CA TRP A 29 12.33 5.94 7.38
C TRP A 29 12.89 5.40 8.69
N TYR A 30 12.50 4.18 9.07
CA TYR A 30 13.09 3.45 10.19
C TYR A 30 13.14 4.18 11.54
N MET A 31 12.08 4.81 11.94
CA MET A 31 12.02 5.26 13.33
C MET A 31 11.50 4.12 14.22
N ASN A 32 12.41 3.59 15.03
CA ASN A 32 12.02 2.83 16.19
C ASN A 32 11.36 3.79 17.17
N GLN A 33 10.04 3.73 17.27
CA GLN A 33 9.31 4.57 18.20
C GLN A 33 9.53 4.09 19.63
N PRO A 34 9.80 5.00 20.57
CA PRO A 34 9.81 4.66 21.99
C PRO A 34 8.47 4.06 22.42
N LEU A 35 8.51 3.10 23.33
CA LEU A 35 7.33 2.55 23.97
C LEU A 35 7.26 3.05 25.43
N ASP A 36 6.05 3.40 25.87
CA ASP A 36 5.77 3.78 27.26
C ASP A 36 5.63 2.54 28.16
N ASN A 37 6.59 1.63 28.06
CA ASN A 37 6.64 0.42 28.88
C ASN A 37 8.10 -0.01 29.11
N LYS A 38 8.29 -1.22 29.65
CA LYS A 38 9.63 -1.78 29.93
C LYS A 38 10.53 -1.98 28.70
N TYR A 39 9.99 -1.96 27.48
CA TYR A 39 10.74 -2.09 26.24
C TYR A 39 11.01 -0.70 25.64
N LYS A 40 12.25 -0.44 25.32
CA LYS A 40 12.67 0.87 24.82
C LYS A 40 12.12 1.24 23.46
N PHE A 41 11.92 0.25 22.58
CA PHE A 41 11.50 0.47 21.21
C PHE A 41 10.48 -0.57 20.75
N LYS A 42 9.60 -0.19 19.80
CA LYS A 42 8.77 -1.14 19.06
C LYS A 42 9.66 -2.11 18.29
N TYR A 43 9.21 -3.35 18.15
CA TYR A 43 9.85 -4.36 17.31
C TYR A 43 9.66 -4.10 15.81
N SER A 44 8.65 -3.32 15.42
CA SER A 44 8.41 -2.86 14.05
C SER A 44 8.56 -1.35 13.97
N GLY A 45 9.08 -0.84 12.86
CA GLY A 45 9.21 0.59 12.62
C GLY A 45 7.88 1.33 12.73
N GLY A 46 7.92 2.65 12.90
CA GLY A 46 6.75 3.50 13.04
C GLY A 46 5.77 3.43 11.86
N LEU A 47 5.22 4.55 11.42
CA LEU A 47 4.24 4.58 10.34
C LEU A 47 4.84 4.28 8.95
N ALA A 48 6.16 4.23 8.79
CA ALA A 48 6.81 4.10 7.49
C ALA A 48 6.78 2.68 6.91
N THR A 49 7.13 1.66 7.67
CA THR A 49 7.17 0.28 7.20
C THR A 49 6.93 -0.72 8.33
N TYR A 50 6.17 -1.74 8.03
CA TYR A 50 6.11 -2.97 8.80
C TYR A 50 6.73 -4.07 7.94
N THR A 51 7.99 -4.39 8.21
CA THR A 51 8.84 -5.07 7.24
C THR A 51 8.75 -6.59 7.23
N ALA A 52 8.18 -7.21 8.25
CA ALA A 52 8.36 -8.65 8.44
C ALA A 52 7.53 -9.52 7.51
N LYS A 53 6.39 -9.07 7.01
CA LYS A 53 5.44 -9.93 6.27
C LYS A 53 4.76 -9.26 5.09
N HIS A 54 5.12 -8.03 4.77
CA HIS A 54 4.58 -7.28 3.63
C HIS A 54 5.64 -7.26 2.52
N SER A 55 5.32 -7.86 1.38
CA SER A 55 6.28 -8.01 0.28
C SER A 55 5.54 -8.19 -1.05
N PRO A 56 6.06 -7.64 -2.14
CA PRO A 56 7.21 -6.74 -2.22
C PRO A 56 6.85 -5.29 -1.90
N ILE A 57 7.86 -4.49 -1.56
CA ILE A 57 7.75 -3.03 -1.42
C ILE A 57 8.45 -2.29 -2.56
N ALA A 58 9.26 -2.99 -3.35
CA ALA A 58 9.94 -2.44 -4.52
C ALA A 58 10.07 -3.50 -5.63
N ILE A 59 9.93 -3.05 -6.89
CA ILE A 59 10.01 -3.90 -8.08
C ILE A 59 10.78 -3.17 -9.18
N TYR A 60 11.83 -3.80 -9.68
CA TYR A 60 12.54 -3.32 -10.86
C TYR A 60 11.83 -3.78 -12.14
N ARG A 61 11.67 -2.87 -13.10
CA ARG A 61 11.13 -3.15 -14.43
C ARG A 61 12.11 -2.70 -15.51
N LYS A 62 12.70 -3.70 -16.17
CA LYS A 62 13.71 -3.50 -17.21
C LYS A 62 13.18 -2.74 -18.43
N GLU A 63 11.88 -2.88 -18.72
CA GLU A 63 11.20 -2.27 -19.88
C GLU A 63 11.27 -0.73 -19.85
N VAL A 64 11.37 -0.16 -18.67
CA VAL A 64 11.45 1.28 -18.43
C VAL A 64 12.68 1.68 -17.63
N ASN A 65 13.54 0.72 -17.29
CA ASN A 65 14.75 0.89 -16.47
C ASN A 65 14.49 1.65 -15.15
N LYS A 66 13.43 1.24 -14.44
CA LYS A 66 12.99 1.88 -13.19
C LYS A 66 12.74 0.86 -12.09
N THR A 67 13.07 1.25 -10.86
CA THR A 67 12.62 0.54 -9.66
C THR A 67 11.47 1.31 -9.04
N PHE A 68 10.26 0.78 -9.17
CA PHE A 68 9.07 1.31 -8.50
C PHE A 68 9.04 0.83 -7.06
N PHE A 69 8.59 1.68 -6.14
CA PHE A 69 8.48 1.35 -4.73
C PHE A 69 7.27 2.03 -4.07
N CYS A 70 6.75 1.40 -3.05
CA CYS A 70 5.73 1.96 -2.18
C CYS A 70 6.21 1.97 -0.72
N TYR A 71 5.59 2.82 0.09
CA TYR A 71 5.94 2.94 1.51
C TYR A 71 4.81 3.62 2.29
N GLY A 72 4.84 3.47 3.61
CA GLY A 72 4.02 4.24 4.53
C GLY A 72 4.60 5.63 4.77
N GLY A 73 3.82 6.65 4.50
CA GLY A 73 4.10 8.02 4.90
C GLY A 73 3.19 8.47 6.03
N THR A 74 3.30 9.72 6.43
CA THR A 74 2.44 10.32 7.44
C THR A 74 2.30 11.82 7.23
N ASN A 75 1.29 12.43 7.86
CA ASN A 75 1.18 13.88 7.97
C ASN A 75 2.19 14.45 9.00
N ALA A 76 2.25 15.77 9.10
CA ALA A 76 3.18 16.45 10.02
C ALA A 76 2.93 16.09 11.50
N GLU A 77 1.70 15.78 11.84
CA GLU A 77 1.28 15.43 13.20
C GLU A 77 1.53 13.95 13.54
N ASN A 78 1.99 13.13 12.60
CA ASN A 78 2.14 11.68 12.73
C ASN A 78 0.84 10.97 13.17
N SER A 79 -0.29 11.45 12.68
CA SER A 79 -1.62 11.02 13.12
C SER A 79 -2.33 10.10 12.14
N THR A 80 -1.75 9.87 10.94
CA THR A 80 -2.35 8.99 9.93
C THR A 80 -1.28 8.34 9.05
N LEU A 81 -1.61 7.19 8.49
CA LEU A 81 -0.77 6.43 7.57
C LEU A 81 -1.15 6.77 6.13
N TYR A 82 -0.20 7.31 5.38
CA TYR A 82 -0.31 7.55 3.96
C TYR A 82 0.28 6.39 3.15
N HIS A 83 -0.40 5.98 2.11
CA HIS A 83 0.16 5.07 1.11
C HIS A 83 0.80 5.88 -0.01
N MET A 84 2.11 5.79 -0.08
CA MET A 84 2.94 6.56 -1.00
C MET A 84 3.55 5.65 -2.06
N VAL A 85 3.74 6.18 -3.26
CA VAL A 85 4.41 5.51 -4.37
C VAL A 85 5.33 6.45 -5.12
N SER A 86 6.51 5.94 -5.50
CA SER A 86 7.46 6.62 -6.38
C SER A 86 8.27 5.58 -7.15
N TYR A 87 9.32 6.02 -7.84
CA TYR A 87 10.29 5.14 -8.49
C TYR A 87 11.69 5.77 -8.44
N TYR A 88 12.70 4.94 -8.57
CA TYR A 88 14.06 5.36 -8.90
C TYR A 88 14.28 5.12 -10.39
N ASP A 89 14.69 6.16 -11.10
CA ASP A 89 15.04 6.10 -12.51
C ASP A 89 16.53 5.79 -12.65
N HIS A 90 16.85 4.62 -13.17
CA HIS A 90 18.25 4.17 -13.29
C HIS A 90 19.00 4.87 -14.42
N GLU A 91 18.31 5.52 -15.35
CA GLU A 91 18.94 6.28 -16.43
C GLU A 91 19.39 7.65 -15.94
N THR A 92 18.55 8.35 -15.18
CA THR A 92 18.82 9.72 -14.71
C THR A 92 19.38 9.77 -13.29
N GLY A 93 19.21 8.71 -12.50
CA GLY A 93 19.55 8.67 -11.08
C GLY A 93 18.56 9.43 -10.20
N GLU A 94 17.40 9.79 -10.73
CA GLU A 94 16.43 10.63 -10.04
C GLU A 94 15.29 9.83 -9.40
N VAL A 95 14.72 10.41 -8.34
CA VAL A 95 13.50 9.97 -7.70
C VAL A 95 12.49 11.12 -7.76
N PRO A 96 11.41 10.99 -8.54
CA PRO A 96 10.42 12.06 -8.64
C PRO A 96 9.60 12.19 -7.36
N LYS A 97 8.94 13.34 -7.20
CA LYS A 97 7.97 13.56 -6.13
C LYS A 97 6.96 12.42 -6.08
N PRO A 98 6.74 11.80 -4.91
CA PRO A 98 5.83 10.68 -4.79
C PRO A 98 4.38 11.09 -5.00
N THR A 99 3.56 10.11 -5.27
CA THR A 99 2.11 10.26 -5.22
C THR A 99 1.61 9.72 -3.89
N LEU A 100 0.83 10.52 -3.17
CA LEU A 100 0.00 10.07 -2.09
C LEU A 100 -1.25 9.44 -2.71
N VAL A 101 -1.34 8.11 -2.66
CA VAL A 101 -2.46 7.38 -3.27
C VAL A 101 -3.64 7.35 -2.32
N LEU A 102 -3.40 7.01 -1.06
CA LEU A 102 -4.44 6.74 -0.08
C LEU A 102 -4.06 7.31 1.29
N ASP A 103 -4.99 7.94 1.96
CA ASP A 103 -4.97 8.12 3.41
C ASP A 103 -5.70 6.93 4.04
N LYS A 104 -4.96 6.09 4.77
CA LYS A 104 -5.50 4.89 5.40
C LYS A 104 -6.33 5.20 6.64
N ASN A 105 -6.25 6.45 7.13
CA ASN A 105 -6.96 6.91 8.33
C ASN A 105 -6.70 6.03 9.57
N THR A 106 -5.45 5.66 9.77
CA THR A 106 -4.97 4.87 10.91
C THR A 106 -3.53 5.21 11.21
N ILE A 107 -3.06 4.88 12.40
CA ILE A 107 -1.64 4.93 12.77
C ILE A 107 -1.00 3.54 12.84
N ASP A 108 -1.73 2.50 12.43
CA ASP A 108 -1.27 1.12 12.52
C ASP A 108 -0.34 0.79 11.34
N ALA A 109 0.93 0.55 11.62
CA ALA A 109 1.93 0.22 10.62
C ALA A 109 1.69 -1.15 9.92
N HIS A 110 0.82 -2.00 10.44
CA HIS A 110 0.41 -3.22 9.77
C HIS A 110 -0.44 -2.96 8.52
N ASP A 111 -0.96 -1.75 8.39
CA ASP A 111 -1.77 -1.34 7.25
C ASP A 111 -0.93 -0.79 6.08
N ASN A 112 0.38 -0.96 6.10
CA ASN A 112 1.29 -0.51 5.04
C ASN A 112 0.98 -1.15 3.68
N PRO A 113 1.23 -0.41 2.58
CA PRO A 113 1.01 -0.92 1.24
C PRO A 113 2.09 -1.92 0.82
N ILE A 114 1.75 -2.75 -0.16
CA ILE A 114 2.69 -3.49 -0.99
C ILE A 114 2.42 -3.18 -2.45
N ILE A 115 3.39 -3.47 -3.32
CA ILE A 115 3.34 -3.15 -4.75
C ILE A 115 3.40 -4.42 -5.59
N SER A 116 2.67 -4.42 -6.69
CA SER A 116 2.86 -5.38 -7.80
C SER A 116 2.80 -4.63 -9.12
N ILE A 117 3.39 -5.20 -10.18
CA ILE A 117 3.31 -4.65 -11.53
C ILE A 117 3.07 -5.82 -12.47
N ASP A 118 1.97 -5.76 -13.22
CA ASP A 118 1.60 -6.81 -14.15
C ASP A 118 2.47 -6.81 -15.43
N LYS A 119 2.21 -7.77 -16.30
CA LYS A 119 2.94 -7.92 -17.58
C LYS A 119 2.76 -6.74 -18.54
N ASP A 120 1.66 -6.01 -18.41
CA ASP A 120 1.32 -4.86 -19.25
C ASP A 120 1.81 -3.54 -18.64
N GLY A 121 2.48 -3.60 -17.48
CA GLY A 121 3.11 -2.45 -16.81
C GLY A 121 2.19 -1.68 -15.86
N TYR A 122 0.95 -2.13 -15.62
CA TYR A 122 0.08 -1.50 -14.64
C TYR A 122 0.58 -1.77 -13.23
N ILE A 123 0.65 -0.70 -12.44
CA ILE A 123 1.11 -0.74 -11.06
C ILE A 123 -0.10 -0.96 -10.16
N TYR A 124 -0.02 -1.97 -9.30
CA TYR A 124 -1.02 -2.26 -8.29
C TYR A 124 -0.45 -1.96 -6.91
N LEU A 125 -1.24 -1.28 -6.09
CA LEU A 125 -0.98 -1.08 -4.67
C LEU A 125 -2.07 -1.79 -3.86
N PHE A 126 -1.64 -2.69 -2.98
CA PHE A 126 -2.51 -3.41 -2.08
C PHE A 126 -2.43 -2.75 -0.70
N SER A 127 -3.51 -2.10 -0.32
CA SER A 127 -3.66 -1.44 0.97
C SER A 127 -4.16 -2.43 1.99
N THR A 128 -3.25 -3.10 2.68
CA THR A 128 -3.59 -4.11 3.68
C THR A 128 -4.25 -3.51 4.92
N SER A 129 -4.82 -4.33 5.75
CA SER A 129 -5.40 -3.95 7.04
C SER A 129 -5.03 -4.93 8.13
N HIS A 130 -4.81 -4.44 9.33
CA HIS A 130 -4.60 -5.27 10.49
C HIS A 130 -5.95 -5.74 11.03
N GLY A 131 -6.24 -7.03 10.85
CA GLY A 131 -7.54 -7.60 11.23
C GLY A 131 -8.68 -7.13 10.33
N THR A 132 -9.90 -7.19 10.85
CA THR A 132 -11.16 -6.94 10.12
C THR A 132 -11.80 -5.59 10.42
N SER A 133 -11.14 -4.74 11.22
CA SER A 133 -11.71 -3.46 11.66
C SER A 133 -11.64 -2.34 10.63
N ARG A 134 -10.85 -2.51 9.59
CA ARG A 134 -10.64 -1.51 8.53
C ARG A 134 -10.68 -2.18 7.15
N PRO A 135 -11.10 -1.45 6.10
CA PRO A 135 -11.09 -1.99 4.75
C PRO A 135 -9.67 -2.13 4.20
N SER A 136 -9.50 -3.12 3.33
CA SER A 136 -8.36 -3.23 2.43
C SER A 136 -8.77 -2.76 1.04
N TYR A 137 -7.81 -2.25 0.28
CA TYR A 137 -8.08 -1.72 -1.05
C TYR A 137 -7.06 -2.24 -2.04
N VAL A 138 -7.47 -2.39 -3.28
CA VAL A 138 -6.58 -2.59 -4.43
C VAL A 138 -6.67 -1.37 -5.30
N HIS A 139 -5.55 -0.71 -5.54
CA HIS A 139 -5.44 0.40 -6.47
C HIS A 139 -4.65 -0.03 -7.69
N ARG A 140 -5.04 0.46 -8.86
CA ARG A 140 -4.30 0.25 -10.11
C ARG A 140 -3.93 1.59 -10.72
N SER A 141 -2.72 1.71 -11.25
CA SER A 141 -2.37 2.89 -12.05
C SER A 141 -3.27 2.98 -13.29
N ARG A 142 -3.65 4.20 -13.68
CA ARG A 142 -4.49 4.41 -14.87
C ARG A 142 -3.75 4.19 -16.19
N LYS A 143 -2.41 4.19 -16.13
CA LYS A 143 -1.53 3.93 -17.29
C LYS A 143 -0.35 3.07 -16.86
N PRO A 144 0.19 2.27 -17.81
CA PRO A 144 1.41 1.50 -17.55
C PRO A 144 2.56 2.39 -17.07
N TYR A 145 3.30 1.92 -16.07
CA TYR A 145 4.49 2.56 -15.50
C TYR A 145 4.30 4.02 -15.06
N ASP A 146 3.07 4.46 -14.83
CA ASP A 146 2.73 5.83 -14.42
C ASP A 146 2.28 5.86 -12.96
N ILE A 147 2.99 6.65 -12.15
CA ILE A 147 2.65 6.85 -10.73
C ILE A 147 1.77 8.08 -10.50
N LYS A 148 1.31 8.78 -11.55
CA LYS A 148 0.59 10.05 -11.41
C LYS A 148 -0.84 9.87 -10.92
N SER A 149 -1.47 8.77 -11.30
CA SER A 149 -2.91 8.59 -11.08
C SER A 149 -3.28 7.12 -10.95
N PHE A 150 -4.07 6.83 -9.93
CA PHE A 150 -4.58 5.51 -9.59
C PHE A 150 -6.11 5.51 -9.54
N GLU A 151 -6.68 4.34 -9.66
CA GLU A 151 -8.10 4.07 -9.45
C GLU A 151 -8.26 2.89 -8.49
N VAL A 152 -9.34 2.87 -7.75
CA VAL A 152 -9.71 1.69 -6.96
C VAL A 152 -10.27 0.63 -7.89
N VAL A 153 -9.78 -0.60 -7.78
CA VAL A 153 -10.31 -1.74 -8.51
C VAL A 153 -11.00 -2.71 -7.56
N GLU A 154 -12.11 -3.26 -8.01
CA GLU A 154 -12.79 -4.31 -7.27
C GLU A 154 -11.97 -5.60 -7.36
N ALA A 155 -11.56 -6.10 -6.20
CA ALA A 155 -10.94 -7.40 -6.09
C ALA A 155 -11.96 -8.43 -5.60
N ASN A 156 -11.86 -9.65 -6.13
CA ASN A 156 -12.72 -10.76 -5.73
C ASN A 156 -11.85 -11.96 -5.33
N LYS A 157 -12.31 -12.71 -4.36
CA LYS A 157 -11.80 -14.04 -4.02
C LYS A 157 -12.79 -15.11 -4.46
N LEU A 158 -12.32 -16.34 -4.60
CA LEU A 158 -13.18 -17.50 -4.78
C LEU A 158 -13.43 -18.14 -3.41
N GLU A 159 -14.67 -18.26 -3.04
CA GLU A 159 -15.11 -18.90 -1.82
C GLU A 159 -16.19 -19.95 -2.19
N ASN A 160 -15.89 -21.23 -1.96
CA ASN A 160 -16.74 -22.36 -2.37
C ASN A 160 -17.13 -22.34 -3.87
N GLY A 161 -16.25 -21.83 -4.75
CA GLY A 161 -16.49 -21.72 -6.18
C GLY A 161 -17.24 -20.47 -6.63
N GLU A 162 -17.69 -19.64 -5.70
CA GLU A 162 -18.37 -18.37 -5.98
C GLU A 162 -17.40 -17.19 -5.84
N LYS A 163 -17.58 -16.16 -6.66
CA LYS A 163 -16.86 -14.90 -6.54
C LYS A 163 -17.49 -14.05 -5.45
N VAL A 164 -16.71 -13.73 -4.43
CA VAL A 164 -17.11 -12.81 -3.38
C VAL A 164 -16.13 -11.63 -3.30
N PRO A 165 -16.55 -10.44 -2.89
CA PRO A 165 -15.65 -9.30 -2.74
C PRO A 165 -14.47 -9.60 -1.85
N LEU A 166 -13.26 -9.16 -2.26
CA LEU A 166 -12.06 -9.15 -1.44
C LEU A 166 -11.86 -7.72 -0.91
N ASP A 167 -12.51 -7.42 0.17
CA ASP A 167 -12.55 -6.08 0.78
C ASP A 167 -11.78 -5.99 2.09
N ASN A 168 -11.25 -7.12 2.56
CA ASN A 168 -10.34 -7.15 3.70
C ASN A 168 -9.29 -8.25 3.52
N PHE A 169 -8.02 -7.86 3.66
CA PHE A 169 -6.88 -8.76 3.67
C PHE A 169 -5.75 -8.18 4.52
N SER A 170 -4.94 -9.04 5.10
CA SER A 170 -3.85 -8.68 6.00
C SER A 170 -2.58 -9.42 5.59
N TYR A 171 -1.41 -8.84 5.88
CA TYR A 171 -0.10 -9.44 5.60
C TYR A 171 0.04 -9.94 4.15
N MET A 172 -0.47 -9.14 3.20
CA MET A 172 -0.47 -9.50 1.79
C MET A 172 0.96 -9.66 1.27
N GLN A 173 1.13 -10.68 0.45
CA GLN A 173 2.32 -10.89 -0.36
C GLN A 173 1.87 -11.18 -1.78
N THR A 174 2.57 -10.65 -2.76
CA THR A 174 2.22 -10.82 -4.17
C THR A 174 3.37 -11.38 -4.99
N TRP A 175 3.05 -12.22 -5.94
CA TRP A 175 3.98 -12.75 -6.93
C TRP A 175 3.34 -12.71 -8.29
N ASN A 176 4.09 -12.24 -9.29
CA ASN A 176 3.67 -12.38 -10.67
C ASN A 176 4.03 -13.80 -11.15
N VAL A 177 3.04 -14.54 -11.58
CA VAL A 177 3.23 -15.85 -12.19
C VAL A 177 3.18 -15.65 -13.70
N PRO A 178 4.26 -15.97 -14.46
CA PRO A 178 4.26 -15.86 -15.91
C PRO A 178 3.02 -16.55 -16.50
N ASP A 179 2.37 -15.89 -17.45
CA ASP A 179 1.19 -16.36 -18.16
C ASP A 179 -0.12 -16.52 -17.34
N LYS A 180 -0.09 -16.16 -16.05
CA LYS A 180 -1.28 -16.23 -15.18
C LYS A 180 -1.63 -14.89 -14.51
N GLY A 181 -0.78 -13.92 -14.60
CA GLY A 181 -0.96 -12.60 -13.98
C GLY A 181 -0.28 -12.44 -12.64
#